data_26e388cca810a84e696f68ac523f40ea
#
_entry.id   26e388cca810a84e696f68ac523f40ea
#
_cell.length_a   1.000
_cell.length_b   1.000
_cell.length_c   1.000
_cell.angle_alpha   90.00
_cell.angle_beta   90.00
_cell.angle_gamma   90.00
#
_symmetry.space_group_name_H-M   'P 1'
#
loop_
_entity.id
_entity.type
_entity.pdbx_description
1 polymer ?
#
loop_
_entity_poly.entity_id
_entity_poly.type
_entity_poly.pdbx_seq_one_letter_code
_entity_poly.pdbx_strand_id
1 'polypeptide(L)'
;MVEERVVSAPAYAKVNLHLWVGALEANGFHQIASIFQMIDLHDTITIAAQKGEWLTIKTAELEGVPPHANTMTRSAQAFCEYVGSNATITIECLKRIPMQAGLGGGSSDAATVLKVLNELHGWPLDKSTLQRIGAQIGSDVPFFLEGSPTAFVQGRGEVVTPWPSRQDLQGLLVMPSGFGVSTAEAFAALDATRRMPTSAPSFSALQAMYTEPIEKWSFSNDFRSVMTTRASLYASLDAFVKEAGKCFGVVSGSGSSYVIMSEDDSVLRRLRVKITEKWDDMWVCDIKSLHRGHSDGTVLI
;
A
#
# COMPACT_ATOMS: atom_id res chain seq x y z
N MET A 1 -31.15 -21.49 -13.84
CA MET A 1 -29.84 -20.97 -14.21
C MET A 1 -29.34 -20.21 -13.00
N VAL A 2 -28.16 -20.54 -12.48
CA VAL A 2 -27.57 -19.80 -11.36
C VAL A 2 -27.01 -18.53 -11.98
N GLU A 3 -27.52 -17.36 -11.54
CA GLU A 3 -27.14 -16.06 -12.06
C GLU A 3 -25.69 -15.81 -11.67
N GLU A 4 -24.82 -15.63 -12.67
CA GLU A 4 -23.44 -15.21 -12.47
C GLU A 4 -23.45 -13.73 -12.06
N ARG A 5 -22.77 -13.40 -10.98
CA ARG A 5 -22.63 -12.01 -10.51
C ARG A 5 -21.20 -11.54 -10.76
N VAL A 6 -21.06 -10.42 -11.44
CA VAL A 6 -19.77 -9.81 -11.77
C VAL A 6 -19.66 -8.44 -11.12
N VAL A 7 -18.55 -8.21 -10.42
CA VAL A 7 -18.25 -6.93 -9.76
C VAL A 7 -16.83 -6.51 -10.12
N SER A 8 -16.65 -5.23 -10.47
CA SER A 8 -15.36 -4.61 -10.67
C SER A 8 -15.13 -3.51 -9.65
N ALA A 9 -13.94 -3.49 -9.03
CA ALA A 9 -13.58 -2.53 -7.99
C ALA A 9 -12.11 -2.09 -8.07
N PRO A 10 -11.79 -0.84 -7.71
CA PRO A 10 -10.41 -0.37 -7.61
C PRO A 10 -9.74 -0.92 -6.35
N ALA A 11 -8.48 -1.31 -6.50
CA ALA A 11 -7.58 -1.69 -5.42
C ALA A 11 -6.50 -0.60 -5.30
N TYR A 12 -6.74 0.40 -4.44
CA TYR A 12 -5.91 1.60 -4.33
C TYR A 12 -4.55 1.31 -3.69
N ALA A 13 -3.49 1.97 -4.16
CA ALA A 13 -2.18 1.93 -3.54
C ALA A 13 -2.14 2.73 -2.23
N LYS A 14 -1.11 2.51 -1.42
CA LYS A 14 -0.75 3.34 -0.27
C LYS A 14 0.69 3.81 -0.38
N VAL A 15 0.99 4.90 0.31
CA VAL A 15 2.36 5.32 0.62
C VAL A 15 2.56 5.38 2.13
N ASN A 16 3.81 5.23 2.57
CA ASN A 16 4.18 5.50 3.95
C ASN A 16 4.73 6.94 4.02
N LEU A 17 4.04 7.83 4.72
CA LEU A 17 4.56 9.16 5.00
C LEU A 17 5.61 9.11 6.11
N HIS A 18 5.46 8.18 7.05
CA HIS A 18 6.43 7.85 8.09
C HIS A 18 6.52 6.34 8.25
N LEU A 19 7.71 5.81 8.53
CA LEU A 19 7.88 4.40 8.87
C LEU A 19 9.07 4.22 9.82
N TRP A 20 8.77 3.99 11.09
CA TRP A 20 9.70 3.52 12.09
C TRP A 20 9.61 1.99 12.18
N VAL A 21 10.75 1.34 12.34
CA VAL A 21 10.85 -0.12 12.49
C VAL A 21 11.54 -0.44 13.81
N GLY A 22 10.92 -1.25 14.65
CA GLY A 22 11.47 -1.76 15.91
C GLY A 22 12.55 -2.83 15.73
N ALA A 23 13.06 -3.36 16.83
CA ALA A 23 13.95 -4.52 16.83
C ALA A 23 13.17 -5.79 16.39
N LEU A 24 13.91 -6.78 15.90
CA LEU A 24 13.36 -8.11 15.64
C LEU A 24 12.88 -8.73 16.96
N GLU A 25 11.64 -9.14 17.03
CA GLU A 25 11.02 -9.78 18.18
C GLU A 25 11.19 -11.31 18.14
N ALA A 26 10.94 -11.98 19.27
CA ALA A 26 11.02 -13.43 19.39
C ALA A 26 10.03 -14.19 18.46
N ASN A 27 8.98 -13.52 18.01
CA ASN A 27 8.01 -14.07 17.04
C ASN A 27 8.49 -13.99 15.58
N GLY A 28 9.70 -13.46 15.32
CA GLY A 28 10.28 -13.31 13.99
C GLY A 28 9.81 -12.09 13.20
N PHE A 29 9.11 -11.14 13.84
CA PHE A 29 8.62 -9.92 13.23
C PHE A 29 9.19 -8.67 13.91
N HIS A 30 9.10 -7.55 13.21
CA HIS A 30 9.36 -6.21 13.75
C HIS A 30 8.07 -5.50 14.08
N GLN A 31 8.05 -4.75 15.17
CA GLN A 31 7.03 -3.74 15.35
C GLN A 31 7.30 -2.55 14.44
N ILE A 32 6.24 -1.95 13.93
CA ILE A 32 6.30 -0.70 13.17
C ILE A 32 5.45 0.38 13.82
N ALA A 33 5.81 1.64 13.55
CA ALA A 33 4.96 2.80 13.75
C ALA A 33 4.98 3.63 12.47
N SER A 34 3.84 3.76 11.80
CA SER A 34 3.78 4.33 10.46
C SER A 34 2.54 5.17 10.24
N ILE A 35 2.62 6.10 9.30
CA ILE A 35 1.46 6.77 8.72
C ILE A 35 1.27 6.24 7.32
N PHE A 36 0.15 5.56 7.09
CA PHE A 36 -0.27 5.11 5.76
C PHE A 36 -1.24 6.13 5.17
N GLN A 37 -1.03 6.43 3.89
CA GLN A 37 -1.92 7.28 3.10
C GLN A 37 -2.28 6.56 1.80
N MET A 38 -3.57 6.32 1.54
CA MET A 38 -4.04 5.85 0.23
C MET A 38 -3.90 6.95 -0.82
N ILE A 39 -3.59 6.52 -2.03
CA ILE A 39 -3.45 7.38 -3.21
C ILE A 39 -4.32 6.87 -4.36
N ASP A 40 -4.60 7.70 -5.34
CA ASP A 40 -5.49 7.41 -6.48
C ASP A 40 -4.92 6.43 -7.51
N LEU A 41 -3.62 6.09 -7.44
CA LEU A 41 -3.06 4.98 -8.21
C LEU A 41 -3.68 3.66 -7.74
N HIS A 42 -4.24 2.87 -8.66
CA HIS A 42 -4.97 1.65 -8.30
C HIS A 42 -4.87 0.57 -9.37
N ASP A 43 -4.95 -0.67 -8.94
CA ASP A 43 -5.26 -1.81 -9.79
C ASP A 43 -6.79 -1.92 -9.96
N THR A 44 -7.24 -2.64 -10.96
CA THR A 44 -8.68 -2.94 -11.13
C THR A 44 -8.88 -4.43 -10.95
N ILE A 45 -9.70 -4.82 -9.98
CA ILE A 45 -10.03 -6.21 -9.68
C ILE A 45 -11.44 -6.47 -10.18
N THR A 46 -11.61 -7.46 -11.06
CA THR A 46 -12.92 -7.94 -11.52
C THR A 46 -13.14 -9.35 -11.02
N ILE A 47 -14.24 -9.59 -10.33
CA ILE A 47 -14.61 -10.88 -9.77
C ILE A 47 -15.94 -11.32 -10.34
N ALA A 48 -15.93 -12.51 -10.99
CA ALA A 48 -17.13 -13.24 -11.34
C ALA A 48 -17.31 -14.40 -10.37
N ALA A 49 -18.51 -14.52 -9.78
CA ALA A 49 -18.82 -15.59 -8.84
C ALA A 49 -20.17 -16.24 -9.21
N GLN A 50 -20.18 -17.57 -9.22
CA GLN A 50 -21.38 -18.38 -9.40
C GLN A 50 -21.37 -19.54 -8.42
N LYS A 51 -22.56 -20.00 -8.00
CA LYS A 51 -22.69 -21.17 -7.13
C LYS A 51 -22.11 -22.41 -7.82
N GLY A 52 -21.30 -23.19 -7.11
CA GLY A 52 -20.66 -24.41 -7.58
C GLY A 52 -20.98 -25.60 -6.66
N GLU A 53 -20.67 -26.80 -7.11
CA GLU A 53 -20.69 -28.00 -6.27
C GLU A 53 -19.45 -28.04 -5.35
N TRP A 54 -18.36 -27.49 -5.85
CA TRP A 54 -17.06 -27.42 -5.19
C TRP A 54 -16.50 -26.01 -5.29
N LEU A 55 -15.62 -25.64 -4.35
CA LEU A 55 -14.86 -24.41 -4.45
C LEU A 55 -13.84 -24.52 -5.59
N THR A 56 -13.97 -23.64 -6.58
CA THR A 56 -13.01 -23.48 -7.67
C THR A 56 -12.59 -22.01 -7.77
N ILE A 57 -11.30 -21.72 -7.69
CA ILE A 57 -10.76 -20.36 -7.79
C ILE A 57 -9.82 -20.30 -8.99
N LYS A 58 -10.13 -19.41 -9.94
CA LYS A 58 -9.31 -19.08 -11.09
C LYS A 58 -8.84 -17.63 -10.92
N THR A 59 -7.54 -17.41 -10.85
CA THR A 59 -6.96 -16.07 -10.69
C THR A 59 -6.03 -15.82 -11.85
N ALA A 60 -6.00 -14.59 -12.35
CA ALA A 60 -5.04 -14.14 -13.36
C ALA A 60 -3.61 -14.42 -12.88
N GLU A 61 -2.78 -14.93 -13.78
CA GLU A 61 -1.37 -15.13 -13.51
C GLU A 61 -0.68 -13.75 -13.39
N LEU A 62 0.16 -13.62 -12.37
CA LEU A 62 0.99 -12.46 -12.18
C LEU A 62 2.45 -12.86 -12.39
N GLU A 63 3.15 -12.13 -13.25
CA GLU A 63 4.56 -12.40 -13.55
C GLU A 63 5.40 -12.42 -12.27
N GLY A 64 6.18 -13.47 -12.09
CA GLY A 64 7.06 -13.65 -10.93
C GLY A 64 6.33 -14.03 -9.61
N VAL A 65 5.01 -14.26 -9.62
CA VAL A 65 4.25 -14.66 -8.44
C VAL A 65 3.75 -16.10 -8.59
N PRO A 66 4.25 -17.05 -7.81
CA PRO A 66 3.72 -18.42 -7.83
C PRO A 66 2.24 -18.45 -7.43
N PRO A 67 1.40 -19.32 -8.00
CA PRO A 67 -0.04 -19.37 -7.71
C PRO A 67 -0.39 -19.46 -6.22
N HIS A 68 0.36 -20.23 -5.44
CA HIS A 68 0.16 -20.37 -3.98
C HIS A 68 0.55 -19.12 -3.19
N ALA A 69 1.37 -18.22 -3.75
CA ALA A 69 1.75 -16.95 -3.15
C ALA A 69 0.85 -15.78 -3.58
N ASN A 70 -0.04 -16.00 -4.57
CA ASN A 70 -0.96 -14.97 -5.04
C ASN A 70 -1.95 -14.61 -3.93
N THR A 71 -1.88 -13.37 -3.45
CA THR A 71 -2.71 -12.88 -2.35
C THR A 71 -4.19 -12.84 -2.68
N MET A 72 -4.58 -12.65 -3.94
CA MET A 72 -5.97 -12.71 -4.39
C MET A 72 -6.54 -14.12 -4.25
N THR A 73 -5.80 -15.13 -4.70
CA THR A 73 -6.19 -16.55 -4.56
C THR A 73 -6.34 -16.92 -3.08
N ARG A 74 -5.35 -16.55 -2.25
CA ARG A 74 -5.38 -16.82 -0.80
C ARG A 74 -6.56 -16.12 -0.12
N SER A 75 -6.90 -14.91 -0.54
CA SER A 75 -8.06 -14.17 0.00
C SER A 75 -9.38 -14.83 -0.33
N ALA A 76 -9.56 -15.23 -1.58
CA ALA A 76 -10.77 -15.92 -2.01
C ALA A 76 -10.93 -17.26 -1.30
N GLN A 77 -9.85 -18.02 -1.18
CA GLN A 77 -9.85 -19.30 -0.48
C GLN A 77 -10.22 -19.10 1.01
N ALA A 78 -9.53 -18.20 1.72
CA ALA A 78 -9.78 -17.96 3.14
C ALA A 78 -11.21 -17.46 3.40
N PHE A 79 -11.75 -16.60 2.52
CA PHE A 79 -13.13 -16.15 2.62
C PHE A 79 -14.12 -17.32 2.47
N CYS A 80 -14.00 -18.10 1.40
CA CYS A 80 -14.93 -19.21 1.11
C CYS A 80 -14.86 -20.31 2.16
N GLU A 81 -13.67 -20.65 2.64
CA GLU A 81 -13.50 -21.60 3.75
C GLU A 81 -14.19 -21.10 5.03
N TYR A 82 -14.07 -19.79 5.33
CA TYR A 82 -14.67 -19.21 6.53
C TYR A 82 -16.19 -19.22 6.49
N VAL A 83 -16.80 -18.91 5.34
CA VAL A 83 -18.27 -18.86 5.20
C VAL A 83 -18.88 -20.21 4.78
N GLY A 84 -18.06 -21.23 4.51
CA GLY A 84 -18.52 -22.54 4.04
C GLY A 84 -19.14 -22.50 2.64
N SER A 85 -18.65 -21.65 1.75
CA SER A 85 -19.20 -21.44 0.41
C SER A 85 -18.53 -22.32 -0.62
N ASN A 86 -19.34 -23.05 -1.40
CA ASN A 86 -18.91 -23.71 -2.63
C ASN A 86 -19.31 -22.83 -3.83
N ALA A 87 -18.30 -22.27 -4.50
CA ALA A 87 -18.48 -21.37 -5.63
C ALA A 87 -17.40 -21.57 -6.68
N THR A 88 -17.70 -21.25 -7.92
CA THR A 88 -16.69 -20.99 -8.93
C THR A 88 -16.44 -19.50 -8.97
N ILE A 89 -15.21 -19.09 -8.66
CA ILE A 89 -14.76 -17.70 -8.57
C ILE A 89 -13.67 -17.49 -9.62
N THR A 90 -13.87 -16.51 -10.48
CA THR A 90 -12.85 -16.03 -11.42
C THR A 90 -12.43 -14.62 -11.04
N ILE A 91 -11.13 -14.40 -10.90
CA ILE A 91 -10.55 -13.12 -10.49
C ILE A 91 -9.61 -12.63 -11.59
N GLU A 92 -9.92 -11.50 -12.16
CA GLU A 92 -9.06 -10.77 -13.10
C GLU A 92 -8.45 -9.56 -12.42
N CYS A 93 -7.23 -9.23 -12.81
CA CYS A 93 -6.51 -8.09 -12.25
C CYS A 93 -5.81 -7.31 -13.36
N LEU A 94 -6.22 -6.05 -13.54
CA LEU A 94 -5.47 -5.10 -14.36
C LEU A 94 -4.48 -4.37 -13.47
N LYS A 95 -3.21 -4.82 -13.48
CA LYS A 95 -2.13 -4.25 -12.67
C LYS A 95 -1.64 -2.92 -13.23
N ARG A 96 -1.65 -1.89 -12.36
CA ARG A 96 -1.06 -0.56 -12.58
C ARG A 96 -0.09 -0.18 -11.48
N ILE A 97 -0.28 -0.72 -10.27
CA ILE A 97 0.62 -0.52 -9.14
C ILE A 97 1.88 -1.35 -9.38
N PRO A 98 3.07 -0.73 -9.46
CA PRO A 98 4.31 -1.47 -9.62
C PRO A 98 4.53 -2.48 -8.49
N MET A 99 4.96 -3.69 -8.85
CA MET A 99 5.27 -4.73 -7.86
C MET A 99 6.57 -4.41 -7.13
N GLN A 100 6.68 -4.83 -5.86
CA GLN A 100 7.87 -4.63 -5.02
C GLN A 100 8.33 -3.16 -4.91
N ALA A 101 7.39 -2.23 -4.99
CA ALA A 101 7.63 -0.79 -4.97
C ALA A 101 7.33 -0.13 -3.60
N GLY A 102 6.96 -0.89 -2.57
CA GLY A 102 6.58 -0.33 -1.26
C GLY A 102 5.19 0.32 -1.22
N LEU A 103 4.34 0.05 -2.23
CA LEU A 103 3.03 0.68 -2.44
C LEU A 103 1.83 -0.15 -1.97
N GLY A 104 2.05 -1.33 -1.41
CA GLY A 104 1.01 -2.18 -0.84
C GLY A 104 0.05 -2.84 -1.84
N GLY A 105 0.39 -2.90 -3.15
CA GLY A 105 -0.51 -3.37 -4.21
C GLY A 105 -1.10 -4.75 -3.94
N GLY A 106 -0.29 -5.76 -3.65
CA GLY A 106 -0.78 -7.11 -3.37
C GLY A 106 -1.69 -7.22 -2.13
N SER A 107 -1.49 -6.35 -1.12
CA SER A 107 -2.35 -6.28 0.06
C SER A 107 -3.66 -5.55 -0.25
N SER A 108 -3.62 -4.56 -1.12
CA SER A 108 -4.80 -3.87 -1.63
C SER A 108 -5.67 -4.79 -2.49
N ASP A 109 -5.05 -5.55 -3.41
CA ASP A 109 -5.75 -6.57 -4.20
C ASP A 109 -6.44 -7.58 -3.29
N ALA A 110 -5.73 -8.10 -2.28
CA ALA A 110 -6.25 -9.04 -1.30
C ALA A 110 -7.47 -8.48 -0.54
N ALA A 111 -7.38 -7.25 -0.06
CA ALA A 111 -8.46 -6.58 0.66
C ALA A 111 -9.68 -6.35 -0.25
N THR A 112 -9.44 -5.97 -1.51
CA THR A 112 -10.50 -5.76 -2.50
C THR A 112 -11.23 -7.07 -2.80
N VAL A 113 -10.51 -8.17 -2.96
CA VAL A 113 -11.13 -9.52 -3.12
C VAL A 113 -12.01 -9.86 -1.92
N LEU A 114 -11.54 -9.66 -0.69
CA LEU A 114 -12.33 -9.93 0.52
C LEU A 114 -13.60 -9.07 0.58
N LYS A 115 -13.52 -7.77 0.28
CA LYS A 115 -14.68 -6.86 0.26
C LYS A 115 -15.70 -7.28 -0.79
N VAL A 116 -15.26 -7.51 -2.03
CA VAL A 116 -16.15 -7.87 -3.14
C VAL A 116 -16.81 -9.22 -2.90
N LEU A 117 -16.09 -10.22 -2.43
CA LEU A 117 -16.69 -11.52 -2.09
C LEU A 117 -17.70 -11.39 -0.96
N ASN A 118 -17.42 -10.58 0.06
CA ASN A 118 -18.37 -10.31 1.15
C ASN A 118 -19.66 -9.66 0.62
N GLU A 119 -19.55 -8.71 -0.32
CA GLU A 119 -20.68 -8.08 -0.99
C GLU A 119 -21.48 -9.08 -1.81
N LEU A 120 -20.81 -9.87 -2.65
CA LEU A 120 -21.46 -10.90 -3.51
C LEU A 120 -22.21 -11.98 -2.70
N HIS A 121 -21.77 -12.22 -1.45
CA HIS A 121 -22.42 -13.17 -0.54
C HIS A 121 -23.46 -12.50 0.39
N GLY A 122 -23.77 -11.22 0.19
CA GLY A 122 -24.77 -10.50 0.98
C GLY A 122 -24.29 -10.06 2.37
N TRP A 123 -22.99 -9.73 2.49
CA TRP A 123 -22.36 -9.20 3.70
C TRP A 123 -22.39 -10.14 4.92
N PRO A 124 -22.03 -11.43 4.78
CA PRO A 124 -22.07 -12.36 5.90
C PRO A 124 -21.05 -12.07 7.00
N LEU A 125 -19.97 -11.33 6.69
CA LEU A 125 -18.90 -11.03 7.62
C LEU A 125 -18.89 -9.55 7.99
N ASP A 126 -18.70 -9.29 9.27
CA ASP A 126 -18.43 -7.94 9.75
C ASP A 126 -16.99 -7.50 9.47
N LYS A 127 -16.72 -6.21 9.63
CA LYS A 127 -15.41 -5.61 9.38
C LYS A 127 -14.31 -6.25 10.22
N SER A 128 -14.57 -6.54 11.47
CA SER A 128 -13.58 -7.10 12.39
C SER A 128 -13.14 -8.51 11.96
N THR A 129 -14.09 -9.30 11.48
CA THR A 129 -13.82 -10.63 10.94
C THR A 129 -13.02 -10.56 9.64
N LEU A 130 -13.38 -9.66 8.71
CA LEU A 130 -12.62 -9.44 7.50
C LEU A 130 -11.18 -9.01 7.80
N GLN A 131 -10.97 -8.09 8.74
CA GLN A 131 -9.64 -7.65 9.16
C GLN A 131 -8.81 -8.80 9.76
N ARG A 132 -9.42 -9.68 10.55
CA ARG A 132 -8.76 -10.86 11.10
C ARG A 132 -8.35 -11.86 10.02
N ILE A 133 -9.18 -12.10 9.03
CA ILE A 133 -8.84 -12.91 7.85
C ILE A 133 -7.72 -12.23 7.07
N GLY A 134 -7.85 -10.94 6.80
CA GLY A 134 -6.87 -10.14 6.07
C GLY A 134 -5.47 -10.13 6.70
N ALA A 135 -5.39 -10.05 8.03
CA ALA A 135 -4.14 -10.08 8.77
C ALA A 135 -3.35 -11.39 8.62
N GLN A 136 -4.02 -12.50 8.30
CA GLN A 136 -3.37 -13.80 8.02
C GLN A 136 -2.83 -13.87 6.58
N ILE A 137 -3.33 -13.02 5.68
CA ILE A 137 -2.91 -12.95 4.28
C ILE A 137 -1.70 -12.02 4.13
N GLY A 138 -1.77 -10.84 4.78
CA GLY A 138 -0.69 -9.89 4.76
C GLY A 138 -0.88 -8.75 5.78
N SER A 139 0.22 -8.21 6.29
CA SER A 139 0.23 -7.21 7.36
C SER A 139 -0.49 -5.91 6.98
N ASP A 140 -0.40 -5.48 5.72
CA ASP A 140 -1.04 -4.23 5.25
C ASP A 140 -2.52 -4.42 4.87
N VAL A 141 -3.02 -5.67 4.75
CA VAL A 141 -4.41 -5.96 4.33
C VAL A 141 -5.44 -5.30 5.25
N PRO A 142 -5.30 -5.33 6.59
CA PRO A 142 -6.23 -4.68 7.51
C PRO A 142 -6.40 -3.17 7.27
N PHE A 143 -5.34 -2.47 6.85
CA PHE A 143 -5.43 -1.05 6.50
C PHE A 143 -6.41 -0.80 5.35
N PHE A 144 -6.32 -1.59 4.29
CA PHE A 144 -7.22 -1.45 3.14
C PHE A 144 -8.66 -1.87 3.46
N LEU A 145 -8.84 -2.80 4.41
CA LEU A 145 -10.16 -3.21 4.91
C LEU A 145 -10.78 -2.18 5.85
N GLU A 146 -9.97 -1.33 6.49
CA GLU A 146 -10.45 -0.29 7.41
C GLU A 146 -11.33 0.74 6.71
N GLY A 147 -11.04 1.06 5.44
CA GLY A 147 -11.80 2.01 4.65
C GLY A 147 -11.50 3.49 5.01
N SER A 148 -10.46 3.74 5.82
CA SER A 148 -9.96 5.09 6.06
C SER A 148 -8.77 5.35 5.14
N PRO A 149 -8.78 6.43 4.34
CA PRO A 149 -7.69 6.72 3.42
C PRO A 149 -6.36 7.03 4.12
N THR A 150 -6.39 7.47 5.38
CA THR A 150 -5.21 7.72 6.21
C THR A 150 -5.35 7.01 7.53
N ALA A 151 -4.28 6.39 8.00
CA ALA A 151 -4.25 5.73 9.30
C ALA A 151 -2.87 5.77 9.93
N PHE A 152 -2.85 5.77 11.27
CA PHE A 152 -1.70 5.36 12.04
C PHE A 152 -1.70 3.84 12.16
N VAL A 153 -0.59 3.23 11.79
CA VAL A 153 -0.45 1.78 11.69
C VAL A 153 0.67 1.30 12.60
N GLN A 154 0.36 0.31 13.43
CA GLN A 154 1.25 -0.26 14.44
C GLN A 154 1.25 -1.79 14.39
N GLY A 155 1.94 -2.42 15.37
CA GLY A 155 2.12 -3.85 15.41
C GLY A 155 3.05 -4.30 14.29
N ARG A 156 2.68 -5.33 13.53
CA ARG A 156 3.39 -5.75 12.30
C ARG A 156 2.86 -5.03 11.05
N GLY A 157 1.80 -4.17 11.20
CA GLY A 157 1.00 -3.53 10.16
C GLY A 157 -0.50 -3.76 10.33
N GLU A 158 -0.91 -4.63 11.27
CA GLU A 158 -2.30 -5.05 11.47
C GLU A 158 -3.10 -4.15 12.43
N VAL A 159 -2.46 -3.37 13.27
CA VAL A 159 -3.14 -2.47 14.20
C VAL A 159 -3.35 -1.11 13.51
N VAL A 160 -4.57 -0.85 13.10
CA VAL A 160 -4.92 0.31 12.27
C VAL A 160 -5.80 1.27 13.07
N THR A 161 -5.33 2.49 13.25
CA THR A 161 -6.08 3.58 13.87
C THR A 161 -6.42 4.61 12.81
N PRO A 162 -7.70 4.73 12.40
CA PRO A 162 -8.13 5.70 11.39
C PRO A 162 -7.76 7.13 11.74
N TRP A 163 -7.44 7.91 10.72
CA TRP A 163 -7.00 9.28 10.86
C TRP A 163 -7.67 10.20 9.83
N PRO A 164 -7.97 11.45 10.15
CA PRO A 164 -8.46 12.41 9.17
C PRO A 164 -7.44 12.65 8.06
N SER A 165 -7.86 12.48 6.81
CA SER A 165 -7.02 12.72 5.64
C SER A 165 -6.99 14.21 5.29
N ARG A 166 -5.85 14.70 4.81
CA ARG A 166 -5.75 15.98 4.14
C ARG A 166 -6.32 15.85 2.72
N GLN A 167 -7.04 16.88 2.26
CA GLN A 167 -7.69 16.90 0.95
C GLN A 167 -6.85 17.61 -0.12
N ASP A 168 -5.81 18.29 0.29
CA ASP A 168 -4.99 19.21 -0.49
C ASP A 168 -3.68 18.60 -0.99
N LEU A 169 -3.38 17.34 -0.65
CA LEU A 169 -2.13 16.72 -1.00
C LEU A 169 -2.15 16.09 -2.40
N GLN A 170 -1.26 16.56 -3.24
CA GLN A 170 -0.89 15.94 -4.50
C GLN A 170 0.54 15.44 -4.42
N GLY A 171 0.98 14.61 -5.35
CA GLY A 171 2.34 14.10 -5.28
C GLY A 171 2.86 13.51 -6.57
N LEU A 172 4.13 13.13 -6.50
CA LEU A 172 4.82 12.33 -7.51
C LEU A 172 5.31 11.05 -6.85
N LEU A 173 5.06 9.93 -7.49
CA LEU A 173 5.80 8.69 -7.25
C LEU A 173 6.96 8.64 -8.22
N VAL A 174 8.14 8.36 -7.71
CA VAL A 174 9.38 8.29 -8.48
C VAL A 174 10.08 6.97 -8.14
N MET A 175 10.39 6.18 -9.13
CA MET A 175 11.16 4.94 -8.92
C MET A 175 12.00 4.58 -10.14
N PRO A 176 13.16 3.93 -9.95
CA PRO A 176 13.93 3.39 -11.05
C PRO A 176 13.14 2.29 -11.79
N SER A 177 13.10 2.33 -13.12
CA SER A 177 12.44 1.31 -13.91
C SER A 177 13.11 -0.06 -13.69
N GLY A 178 12.28 -1.11 -13.51
CA GLY A 178 12.76 -2.47 -13.32
C GLY A 178 13.48 -2.74 -11.99
N PHE A 179 13.41 -1.81 -11.01
CA PHE A 179 14.02 -1.98 -9.69
C PHE A 179 12.95 -2.16 -8.60
N GLY A 180 12.77 -3.39 -8.16
CA GLY A 180 11.98 -3.75 -7.00
C GLY A 180 12.87 -4.08 -5.80
N VAL A 181 12.34 -3.92 -4.58
CA VAL A 181 13.01 -4.32 -3.34
C VAL A 181 12.15 -5.35 -2.64
N SER A 182 12.73 -6.52 -2.38
CA SER A 182 12.08 -7.53 -1.54
C SER A 182 11.98 -7.00 -0.11
N THR A 183 10.77 -7.01 0.45
CA THR A 183 10.54 -6.60 1.84
C THR A 183 11.40 -7.39 2.82
N ALA A 184 11.54 -8.71 2.60
CA ALA A 184 12.36 -9.58 3.46
C ALA A 184 13.85 -9.17 3.41
N GLU A 185 14.38 -8.89 2.22
CA GLU A 185 15.77 -8.42 2.06
C GLU A 185 15.98 -7.05 2.71
N ALA A 186 15.02 -6.12 2.60
CA ALA A 186 15.11 -4.83 3.25
C ALA A 186 15.16 -4.93 4.78
N PHE A 187 14.32 -5.78 5.40
CA PHE A 187 14.37 -6.05 6.83
C PHE A 187 15.70 -6.69 7.23
N ALA A 188 16.18 -7.71 6.51
CA ALA A 188 17.47 -8.34 6.79
C ALA A 188 18.65 -7.35 6.68
N ALA A 189 18.62 -6.45 5.69
CA ALA A 189 19.63 -5.41 5.56
C ALA A 189 19.56 -4.38 6.70
N LEU A 190 18.35 -4.04 7.16
CA LEU A 190 18.16 -3.14 8.29
C LEU A 190 18.74 -3.77 9.58
N ASP A 191 18.46 -5.04 9.85
CA ASP A 191 18.99 -5.77 11.00
C ASP A 191 20.52 -5.88 10.96
N ALA A 192 21.09 -6.10 9.80
CA ALA A 192 22.55 -6.22 9.62
C ALA A 192 23.29 -4.89 9.87
N THR A 193 22.64 -3.75 9.60
CA THR A 193 23.28 -2.42 9.66
C THR A 193 22.95 -1.63 10.91
N ARG A 194 21.82 -1.90 11.54
CA ARG A 194 21.27 -1.14 12.67
C ARG A 194 21.75 -1.71 13.99
N ARG A 195 22.46 -0.88 14.79
CA ARG A 195 22.93 -1.30 16.11
C ARG A 195 21.82 -1.32 17.17
N MET A 196 20.97 -0.31 17.19
CA MET A 196 19.84 -0.16 18.11
C MET A 196 18.71 0.63 17.44
N PRO A 197 17.44 0.18 17.48
CA PRO A 197 16.33 1.00 17.05
C PRO A 197 16.18 2.19 18.00
N THR A 198 15.77 3.34 17.46
CA THR A 198 15.31 4.48 18.27
C THR A 198 13.99 4.13 18.95
N SER A 199 13.56 4.90 19.96
CA SER A 199 12.22 4.71 20.53
C SER A 199 11.13 5.00 19.50
N ALA A 200 10.05 4.21 19.53
CA ALA A 200 8.90 4.43 18.65
C ALA A 200 8.32 5.83 18.86
N PRO A 201 8.00 6.56 17.79
CA PRO A 201 7.29 7.82 17.91
C PRO A 201 5.86 7.58 18.46
N SER A 202 5.39 8.50 19.29
CA SER A 202 4.01 8.43 19.79
C SER A 202 3.02 8.83 18.69
N PHE A 203 1.80 8.28 18.77
CA PHE A 203 0.69 8.68 17.90
C PHE A 203 0.49 10.20 17.92
N SER A 204 0.46 10.82 19.12
CA SER A 204 0.27 12.26 19.27
C SER A 204 1.38 13.10 18.62
N ALA A 205 2.63 12.64 18.67
CA ALA A 205 3.74 13.33 18.02
C ALA A 205 3.61 13.30 16.49
N LEU A 206 3.28 12.15 15.93
CA LEU A 206 3.05 12.02 14.49
C LEU A 206 1.81 12.81 14.05
N GLN A 207 0.77 12.86 14.89
CA GLN A 207 -0.44 13.64 14.64
C GLN A 207 -0.15 15.13 14.59
N ALA A 208 0.58 15.64 15.55
CA ALA A 208 0.97 17.06 15.59
C ALA A 208 1.77 17.42 14.33
N MET A 209 2.73 16.57 13.93
CA MET A 209 3.51 16.78 12.71
C MET A 209 2.67 16.78 11.43
N TYR A 210 1.69 15.89 11.32
CA TYR A 210 0.83 15.78 10.13
C TYR A 210 -0.04 17.03 9.92
N THR A 211 -0.40 17.73 10.98
CA THR A 211 -1.20 18.97 10.94
C THR A 211 -0.38 20.22 10.61
N GLU A 212 0.95 20.15 10.67
CA GLU A 212 1.83 21.24 10.26
C GLU A 212 1.82 21.45 8.75
N PRO A 213 2.20 22.64 8.26
CA PRO A 213 2.49 22.86 6.84
C PRO A 213 3.52 21.83 6.33
N ILE A 214 3.32 21.39 5.08
CA ILE A 214 4.06 20.24 4.52
C ILE A 214 5.58 20.44 4.51
N GLU A 215 6.05 21.66 4.36
CA GLU A 215 7.48 22.02 4.40
C GLU A 215 8.11 21.87 5.79
N LYS A 216 7.31 21.72 6.83
CA LYS A 216 7.75 21.46 8.20
C LYS A 216 7.73 19.98 8.58
N TRP A 217 7.24 19.12 7.69
CA TRP A 217 7.21 17.69 7.96
C TRP A 217 8.63 17.15 8.08
N SER A 218 8.89 16.46 9.18
CA SER A 218 10.15 15.75 9.46
C SER A 218 9.92 14.24 9.57
N PHE A 219 8.91 13.72 8.87
CA PHE A 219 8.70 12.29 8.74
C PHE A 219 9.90 11.60 8.10
N SER A 220 10.14 10.36 8.47
CA SER A 220 11.27 9.57 8.00
C SER A 220 10.85 8.13 7.73
N ASN A 221 11.69 7.41 7.01
CA ASN A 221 11.54 5.98 6.79
C ASN A 221 12.87 5.29 7.11
N ASP A 222 12.86 4.35 8.04
CA ASP A 222 14.06 3.65 8.50
C ASP A 222 14.74 2.85 7.38
N PHE A 223 13.98 2.32 6.41
CA PHE A 223 14.57 1.65 5.24
C PHE A 223 15.37 2.57 4.35
N ARG A 224 15.24 3.90 4.47
CA ARG A 224 16.07 4.85 3.73
C ARG A 224 17.57 4.59 3.97
N SER A 225 17.94 4.18 5.17
CA SER A 225 19.33 3.91 5.56
C SER A 225 19.95 2.70 4.85
N VAL A 226 19.14 1.74 4.41
CA VAL A 226 19.60 0.51 3.75
C VAL A 226 19.44 0.53 2.22
N MET A 227 18.94 1.62 1.65
CA MET A 227 18.85 1.83 0.20
C MET A 227 20.23 2.15 -0.42
N THR A 228 21.24 1.31 -0.12
CA THR A 228 22.64 1.58 -0.49
C THR A 228 22.89 1.50 -1.99
N THR A 229 22.24 0.58 -2.69
CA THR A 229 22.39 0.38 -4.14
C THR A 229 22.00 1.61 -4.96
N ARG A 230 21.07 2.44 -4.45
CA ARG A 230 20.60 3.67 -5.10
C ARG A 230 20.76 4.90 -4.18
N ALA A 231 21.72 4.84 -3.26
CA ALA A 231 21.92 5.91 -2.27
C ALA A 231 22.10 7.30 -2.91
N SER A 232 22.84 7.40 -4.00
CA SER A 232 23.08 8.64 -4.74
C SER A 232 21.80 9.19 -5.40
N LEU A 233 20.93 8.30 -5.92
CA LEU A 233 19.63 8.69 -6.47
C LEU A 233 18.75 9.31 -5.38
N TYR A 234 18.54 8.61 -4.27
CA TYR A 234 17.70 9.10 -3.18
C TYR A 234 18.26 10.37 -2.56
N ALA A 235 19.58 10.49 -2.42
CA ALA A 235 20.23 11.73 -1.96
C ALA A 235 19.99 12.91 -2.93
N SER A 236 19.96 12.64 -4.24
CA SER A 236 19.64 13.67 -5.24
C SER A 236 18.16 14.06 -5.18
N LEU A 237 17.24 13.10 -4.97
CA LEU A 237 15.81 13.39 -4.79
C LEU A 237 15.59 14.23 -3.52
N ASP A 238 16.23 13.87 -2.39
CA ASP A 238 16.19 14.65 -1.16
C ASP A 238 16.68 16.10 -1.38
N ALA A 239 17.77 16.28 -2.17
CA ALA A 239 18.28 17.60 -2.52
C ALA A 239 17.29 18.41 -3.39
N PHE A 240 16.63 17.76 -4.36
CA PHE A 240 15.61 18.40 -5.20
C PHE A 240 14.39 18.86 -4.40
N VAL A 241 13.91 18.01 -3.48
CA VAL A 241 12.80 18.34 -2.57
C VAL A 241 13.18 19.54 -1.71
N LYS A 242 14.38 19.53 -1.12
CA LYS A 242 14.87 20.63 -0.28
C LYS A 242 14.99 21.95 -1.06
N GLU A 243 15.52 21.90 -2.29
CA GLU A 243 15.68 23.08 -3.16
C GLU A 243 14.32 23.64 -3.61
N ALA A 244 13.38 22.77 -3.95
CA ALA A 244 12.05 23.17 -4.41
C ALA A 244 11.24 23.87 -3.32
N GLY A 245 11.40 23.45 -2.06
CA GLY A 245 10.59 23.92 -0.93
C GLY A 245 9.09 23.62 -1.10
N LYS A 246 8.28 23.91 -0.10
CA LYS A 246 6.81 23.67 -0.11
C LYS A 246 6.42 22.23 -0.51
N CYS A 247 7.28 21.28 -0.27
CA CYS A 247 7.04 19.87 -0.51
C CYS A 247 7.80 19.01 0.52
N PHE A 248 7.38 17.76 0.62
CA PHE A 248 7.99 16.75 1.46
C PHE A 248 8.29 15.52 0.61
N GLY A 249 9.42 14.85 0.86
CA GLY A 249 9.79 13.64 0.13
C GLY A 249 10.30 12.54 1.06
N VAL A 250 9.91 11.29 0.76
CA VAL A 250 10.30 10.12 1.57
C VAL A 250 10.21 8.83 0.74
N VAL A 251 11.01 7.83 1.09
CA VAL A 251 10.88 6.46 0.57
C VAL A 251 9.59 5.83 1.12
N SER A 252 8.82 5.13 0.30
CA SER A 252 7.61 4.41 0.71
C SER A 252 7.90 2.94 1.01
N GLY A 253 7.42 2.44 2.14
CA GLY A 253 7.61 1.05 2.57
C GLY A 253 9.07 0.65 2.58
N SER A 254 9.36 -0.59 2.17
CA SER A 254 10.72 -1.08 1.95
C SER A 254 11.39 -0.51 0.69
N GLY A 255 10.76 0.41 -0.01
CA GLY A 255 11.17 0.91 -1.32
C GLY A 255 10.64 -0.02 -2.44
N SER A 256 10.94 0.28 -3.70
CA SER A 256 11.88 1.27 -4.23
C SER A 256 11.26 2.65 -4.48
N SER A 257 9.95 2.85 -4.29
CA SER A 257 9.33 4.14 -4.58
C SER A 257 9.78 5.23 -3.61
N TYR A 258 10.03 6.41 -4.17
CA TYR A 258 10.17 7.66 -3.45
C TYR A 258 8.92 8.50 -3.74
N VAL A 259 8.24 8.95 -2.69
CA VAL A 259 7.05 9.79 -2.81
C VAL A 259 7.41 11.24 -2.49
N ILE A 260 6.96 12.17 -3.33
CA ILE A 260 7.05 13.60 -3.10
C ILE A 260 5.62 14.13 -2.98
N MET A 261 5.29 14.80 -1.89
CA MET A 261 3.96 15.38 -1.65
C MET A 261 4.07 16.91 -1.58
N SER A 262 3.06 17.60 -2.08
CA SER A 262 2.93 19.07 -2.03
C SER A 262 1.45 19.48 -2.07
N GLU A 263 1.16 20.67 -1.53
CA GLU A 263 -0.12 21.37 -1.69
C GLU A 263 -0.10 22.28 -2.94
N ASP A 264 1.07 22.46 -3.55
CA ASP A 264 1.31 23.32 -4.70
C ASP A 264 1.70 22.49 -5.93
N ASP A 265 0.74 22.26 -6.83
CA ASP A 265 0.93 21.50 -8.05
C ASP A 265 2.03 22.09 -8.97
N SER A 266 2.29 23.40 -8.90
CA SER A 266 3.37 24.03 -9.67
C SER A 266 4.76 23.56 -9.22
N VAL A 267 4.93 23.25 -7.94
CA VAL A 267 6.16 22.66 -7.38
C VAL A 267 6.37 21.25 -7.95
N LEU A 268 5.32 20.43 -7.95
CA LEU A 268 5.38 19.06 -8.47
C LEU A 268 5.70 19.04 -9.96
N ARG A 269 5.07 19.90 -10.76
CA ARG A 269 5.38 20.01 -12.21
C ARG A 269 6.84 20.36 -12.48
N ARG A 270 7.41 21.31 -11.75
CA ARG A 270 8.85 21.65 -11.89
C ARG A 270 9.76 20.50 -11.50
N LEU A 271 9.44 19.81 -10.39
CA LEU A 271 10.19 18.63 -9.93
C LEU A 271 10.11 17.49 -10.94
N ARG A 272 8.93 17.23 -11.51
CA ARG A 272 8.75 16.22 -12.54
C ARG A 272 9.68 16.45 -13.72
N VAL A 273 9.70 17.66 -14.28
CA VAL A 273 10.60 18.05 -15.38
C VAL A 273 12.06 17.80 -14.98
N LYS A 274 12.47 18.33 -13.83
CA LYS A 274 13.86 18.21 -13.34
C LYS A 274 14.29 16.75 -13.14
N ILE A 275 13.38 15.88 -12.69
CA ILE A 275 13.63 14.45 -12.48
C ILE A 275 13.77 13.74 -13.81
N THR A 276 12.84 13.97 -14.75
CA THR A 276 12.85 13.30 -16.06
C THR A 276 13.97 13.79 -16.97
N GLU A 277 14.42 15.03 -16.83
CA GLU A 277 15.62 15.52 -17.54
C GLU A 277 16.93 14.95 -16.99
N LYS A 278 16.97 14.61 -15.70
CA LYS A 278 18.20 14.09 -15.07
C LYS A 278 18.37 12.58 -15.25
N TRP A 279 17.28 11.83 -15.33
CA TRP A 279 17.28 10.37 -15.40
C TRP A 279 16.27 9.86 -16.42
N ASP A 280 16.75 9.18 -17.45
CA ASP A 280 15.92 8.63 -18.52
C ASP A 280 15.22 7.31 -18.12
N ASP A 281 15.72 6.63 -17.07
CA ASP A 281 15.28 5.32 -16.61
C ASP A 281 14.31 5.39 -15.41
N MET A 282 13.70 6.55 -15.16
CA MET A 282 12.78 6.72 -14.05
C MET A 282 11.33 6.59 -14.48
N TRP A 283 10.58 5.79 -13.73
CA TRP A 283 9.13 5.83 -13.77
C TRP A 283 8.64 6.93 -12.84
N VAL A 284 7.86 7.87 -13.39
CA VAL A 284 7.29 9.01 -12.65
C VAL A 284 5.79 9.05 -12.87
N CYS A 285 5.02 9.02 -11.81
CA CYS A 285 3.56 9.03 -11.83
C CYS A 285 3.02 10.14 -10.94
N ASP A 286 2.11 10.95 -11.49
CA ASP A 286 1.34 11.92 -10.70
C ASP A 286 0.31 11.17 -9.86
N ILE A 287 0.14 11.57 -8.61
CA ILE A 287 -0.79 10.97 -7.65
C ILE A 287 -1.53 12.05 -6.85
N LYS A 288 -2.69 11.66 -6.30
CA LYS A 288 -3.43 12.44 -5.31
C LYS A 288 -3.69 11.59 -4.08
N SER A 289 -3.62 12.21 -2.91
CA SER A 289 -4.09 11.55 -1.70
C SER A 289 -5.61 11.34 -1.77
N LEU A 290 -6.06 10.16 -1.36
CA LEU A 290 -7.48 9.92 -1.17
C LEU A 290 -7.94 10.55 0.15
N HIS A 291 -9.21 10.95 0.20
CA HIS A 291 -9.85 11.50 1.40
C HIS A 291 -11.23 10.87 1.60
N ARG A 292 -11.84 11.04 2.78
CA ARG A 292 -13.21 10.57 3.06
C ARG A 292 -14.18 11.22 2.07
N GLY A 293 -15.00 10.40 1.41
CA GLY A 293 -15.94 10.84 0.35
C GLY A 293 -15.51 10.42 -1.06
N HIS A 294 -14.33 9.85 -1.24
CA HIS A 294 -14.05 9.07 -2.44
C HIS A 294 -14.95 7.84 -2.41
N SER A 295 -15.89 7.75 -3.35
CA SER A 295 -16.72 6.55 -3.54
C SER A 295 -15.78 5.36 -3.80
N ASP A 296 -16.07 4.19 -3.25
CA ASP A 296 -15.27 2.98 -3.45
C ASP A 296 -15.19 2.54 -4.93
N GLY A 297 -15.87 3.25 -5.84
CA GLY A 297 -15.82 3.00 -7.28
C GLY A 297 -16.27 1.59 -7.70
N THR A 298 -16.90 0.86 -6.77
CA THR A 298 -17.44 -0.50 -7.04
C THR A 298 -18.58 -0.38 -8.04
N VAL A 299 -18.50 -1.13 -9.13
CA VAL A 299 -19.53 -1.20 -10.18
C VAL A 299 -19.97 -2.64 -10.33
N LEU A 300 -21.27 -2.90 -10.11
CA LEU A 300 -21.95 -4.13 -10.56
C LEU A 300 -22.05 -4.07 -12.09
N ILE A 301 -21.54 -5.08 -12.78
CA ILE A 301 -21.57 -5.21 -14.24
C ILE A 301 -22.60 -6.26 -14.62
#